data_e0a5d66589276d36ad3c08bf9dea3a64
#
_entry.id   e0a5d66589276d36ad3c08bf9dea3a64
#
_cell.length_a   1.000
_cell.length_b   1.000
_cell.length_c   1.000
_cell.angle_alpha   90.00
_cell.angle_beta   90.00
_cell.angle_gamma   90.00
#
_symmetry.space_group_name_H-M   'P 1'
#
loop_
_entity.id
_entity.type
_entity.pdbx_description
1 polymer ?
#
loop_
_entity_poly.entity_id
_entity_poly.type
_entity_poly.pdbx_seq_one_letter_code
_entity_poly.pdbx_strand_id
1 'polypeptide(L)'
;MEKYDITKPMKIPVGMHKLNGEPGISFQLNRLVNMDGCDLAVAKEIGLAIKSASDFYRVLKSRADSELEQGHIKNAAALYRMSEFYTDWEDENGLNAWKKARELFFQYYADFFSGERPIVKLVKVPYEGCEMPVLKFNAESPKGTIVMHGGFDSSYEEFFSECEYLRERGYDVYLFEGPGQ
;
A
#
# COMPACT_ATOMS: atom_id res chain seq x y z
N MET A 1 2.81 16.10 -10.99
CA MET A 1 2.37 14.75 -10.57
C MET A 1 2.09 14.79 -9.09
N GLU A 2 1.04 14.12 -8.67
CA GLU A 2 0.63 14.04 -7.26
C GLU A 2 1.74 13.42 -6.40
N LYS A 3 1.98 14.02 -5.23
CA LYS A 3 2.91 13.53 -4.21
C LYS A 3 2.33 13.73 -2.83
N TYR A 4 2.75 12.95 -1.87
CA TYR A 4 2.42 13.17 -0.47
C TYR A 4 3.07 14.47 0.05
N ASP A 5 2.31 15.25 0.80
CA ASP A 5 2.80 16.46 1.46
C ASP A 5 3.38 16.10 2.84
N ILE A 6 4.69 15.93 2.91
CA ILE A 6 5.42 15.50 4.12
C ILE A 6 5.36 16.52 5.28
N THR A 7 4.80 17.71 5.04
CA THR A 7 4.59 18.71 6.11
C THR A 7 3.32 18.46 6.92
N LYS A 8 2.46 17.55 6.45
CA LYS A 8 1.22 17.17 7.12
C LYS A 8 1.40 15.88 7.91
N PRO A 9 0.81 15.79 9.12
CA PRO A 9 0.84 14.55 9.88
C PRO A 9 0.09 13.43 9.13
N MET A 10 0.64 12.21 9.23
CA MET A 10 0.00 11.04 8.64
C MET A 10 -1.35 10.75 9.29
N LYS A 11 -2.34 10.52 8.47
CA LYS A 11 -3.69 10.12 8.91
C LYS A 11 -3.88 8.64 8.65
N ILE A 12 -4.45 7.96 9.64
CA ILE A 12 -4.83 6.55 9.52
C ILE A 12 -6.35 6.49 9.47
N PRO A 13 -6.95 6.10 8.33
CA PRO A 13 -8.38 5.86 8.25
C PRO A 13 -8.76 4.70 9.18
N VAL A 14 -9.88 4.83 9.89
CA VAL A 14 -10.37 3.82 10.84
C VAL A 14 -11.82 3.49 10.53
N GLY A 15 -12.12 2.21 10.48
CA GLY A 15 -13.48 1.73 10.35
C GLY A 15 -13.62 0.51 9.44
N MET A 16 -14.79 -0.14 9.53
CA MET A 16 -15.20 -1.23 8.67
C MET A 16 -16.56 -0.88 8.05
N HIS A 17 -16.66 -1.04 6.74
CA HIS A 17 -17.83 -0.67 5.96
C HIS A 17 -18.36 -1.86 5.18
N LYS A 18 -19.68 -1.95 5.00
CA LYS A 18 -20.27 -2.91 4.07
C LYS A 18 -20.15 -2.38 2.64
N LEU A 19 -19.12 -2.81 1.92
CA LEU A 19 -18.78 -2.31 0.59
C LEU A 19 -19.23 -3.23 -0.54
N ASN A 20 -19.46 -4.54 -0.25
CA ASN A 20 -19.97 -5.52 -1.20
C ASN A 20 -20.86 -6.53 -0.47
N GLY A 21 -21.67 -7.29 -1.22
CA GLY A 21 -22.49 -8.37 -0.68
C GLY A 21 -21.67 -9.60 -0.26
N GLU A 22 -20.53 -9.83 -0.94
CA GLU A 22 -19.56 -10.86 -0.62
C GLU A 22 -18.61 -10.39 0.49
N PRO A 23 -18.56 -11.08 1.68
CA PRO A 23 -17.74 -10.64 2.80
C PRO A 23 -16.24 -10.53 2.49
N GLY A 24 -15.69 -11.46 1.72
CA GLY A 24 -14.28 -11.45 1.32
C GLY A 24 -13.95 -10.23 0.47
N ILE A 25 -14.76 -9.92 -0.54
CA ILE A 25 -14.60 -8.73 -1.37
C ILE A 25 -14.76 -7.46 -0.54
N SER A 26 -15.78 -7.41 0.35
CA SER A 26 -15.98 -6.27 1.23
C SER A 26 -14.77 -6.04 2.15
N PHE A 27 -14.15 -7.12 2.63
CA PHE A 27 -12.94 -7.05 3.46
C PHE A 27 -11.75 -6.45 2.68
N GLN A 28 -11.49 -6.90 1.45
CA GLN A 28 -10.41 -6.36 0.63
C GLN A 28 -10.62 -4.87 0.28
N LEU A 29 -11.86 -4.47 0.01
CA LEU A 29 -12.17 -3.06 -0.22
C LEU A 29 -11.99 -2.19 1.05
N ASN A 30 -12.22 -2.76 2.24
CA ASN A 30 -11.89 -2.06 3.49
C ASN A 30 -10.37 -1.94 3.70
N ARG A 31 -9.57 -2.96 3.35
CA ARG A 31 -8.10 -2.84 3.33
C ARG A 31 -7.67 -1.67 2.45
N LEU A 32 -8.23 -1.57 1.25
CA LEU A 32 -7.96 -0.48 0.30
C LEU A 32 -8.23 0.92 0.89
N VAL A 33 -9.33 1.07 1.65
CA VAL A 33 -9.65 2.32 2.37
C VAL A 33 -8.70 2.56 3.54
N ASN A 34 -8.41 1.51 4.32
CA ASN A 34 -7.58 1.61 5.53
C ASN A 34 -6.09 1.88 5.22
N MET A 35 -5.61 1.51 4.03
CA MET A 35 -4.29 1.91 3.52
C MET A 35 -4.19 3.41 3.19
N ASP A 36 -5.21 4.20 3.47
CA ASP A 36 -5.39 5.55 2.93
C ASP A 36 -5.24 5.61 1.39
N GLY A 37 -5.47 4.47 0.74
CA GLY A 37 -5.25 4.30 -0.69
C GLY A 37 -6.43 4.73 -1.54
N CYS A 38 -7.63 4.79 -0.97
CA CYS A 38 -8.84 5.08 -1.73
C CYS A 38 -9.89 5.71 -0.82
N ASP A 39 -10.54 6.74 -1.31
CA ASP A 39 -11.67 7.35 -0.61
C ASP A 39 -12.83 6.37 -0.47
N LEU A 40 -13.53 6.41 0.66
CA LEU A 40 -14.68 5.55 0.95
C LEU A 40 -15.78 5.63 -0.13
N ALA A 41 -15.99 6.80 -0.73
CA ALA A 41 -16.95 6.98 -1.82
C ALA A 41 -16.55 6.14 -3.05
N VAL A 42 -15.28 6.20 -3.44
CA VAL A 42 -14.72 5.42 -4.55
C VAL A 42 -14.79 3.92 -4.26
N ALA A 43 -14.45 3.51 -3.03
CA ALA A 43 -14.55 2.10 -2.64
C ALA A 43 -16.00 1.57 -2.69
N LYS A 44 -16.99 2.39 -2.36
CA LYS A 44 -18.41 2.03 -2.52
C LYS A 44 -18.81 1.84 -3.98
N GLU A 45 -18.41 2.73 -4.87
CA GLU A 45 -18.66 2.62 -6.31
C GLU A 45 -18.06 1.32 -6.88
N ILE A 46 -16.80 1.03 -6.54
CA ILE A 46 -16.10 -0.20 -6.93
C ILE A 46 -16.85 -1.42 -6.39
N GLY A 47 -17.23 -1.40 -5.12
CA GLY A 47 -17.95 -2.50 -4.49
C GLY A 47 -19.29 -2.82 -5.17
N LEU A 48 -19.99 -1.81 -5.67
CA LEU A 48 -21.23 -1.99 -6.44
C LEU A 48 -20.96 -2.56 -7.84
N ALA A 49 -19.81 -2.28 -8.43
CA ALA A 49 -19.44 -2.78 -9.77
C ALA A 49 -18.98 -4.24 -9.76
N ILE A 50 -18.39 -4.73 -8.65
CA ILE A 50 -17.93 -6.11 -8.50
C ILE A 50 -19.12 -7.02 -8.22
N LYS A 51 -19.41 -7.98 -9.11
CA LYS A 51 -20.49 -8.96 -8.95
C LYS A 51 -20.00 -10.33 -8.53
N SER A 52 -18.72 -10.63 -8.76
CA SER A 52 -18.08 -11.89 -8.41
C SER A 52 -16.58 -11.71 -8.22
N ALA A 53 -15.89 -12.69 -7.63
CA ALA A 53 -14.43 -12.67 -7.51
C ALA A 53 -13.73 -12.57 -8.89
N SER A 54 -14.31 -13.14 -9.95
CA SER A 54 -13.77 -13.04 -11.31
C SER A 54 -13.81 -11.62 -11.90
N ASP A 55 -14.66 -10.74 -11.39
CA ASP A 55 -14.69 -9.32 -11.80
C ASP A 55 -13.62 -8.48 -11.12
N PHE A 56 -13.10 -8.95 -10.00
CA PHE A 56 -12.29 -8.15 -9.07
C PHE A 56 -11.11 -7.49 -9.75
N TYR A 57 -10.25 -8.28 -10.40
CA TYR A 57 -9.10 -7.76 -11.13
C TYR A 57 -9.50 -6.71 -12.17
N ARG A 58 -10.44 -7.06 -13.04
CA ARG A 58 -10.88 -6.20 -14.15
C ARG A 58 -11.43 -4.86 -13.66
N VAL A 59 -12.28 -4.88 -12.63
CA VAL A 59 -12.94 -3.67 -12.11
C VAL A 59 -11.91 -2.76 -11.43
N LEU A 60 -11.08 -3.32 -10.56
CA LEU A 60 -10.06 -2.55 -9.84
C LEU A 60 -9.00 -2.00 -10.78
N LYS A 61 -8.50 -2.84 -11.72
CA LYS A 61 -7.51 -2.38 -12.70
C LYS A 61 -8.05 -1.28 -13.60
N SER A 62 -9.28 -1.41 -14.10
CA SER A 62 -9.91 -0.37 -14.92
C SER A 62 -10.05 0.95 -14.14
N ARG A 63 -10.39 0.88 -12.86
CA ARG A 63 -10.43 2.08 -12.02
C ARG A 63 -9.04 2.63 -11.77
N ALA A 64 -8.03 1.78 -11.54
CA ALA A 64 -6.64 2.20 -11.38
C ALA A 64 -6.12 2.96 -12.62
N ASP A 65 -6.40 2.44 -13.81
CA ASP A 65 -6.06 3.10 -15.08
C ASP A 65 -6.68 4.51 -15.15
N SER A 66 -7.96 4.62 -14.83
CA SER A 66 -8.68 5.91 -14.84
C SER A 66 -8.13 6.91 -13.80
N GLU A 67 -7.80 6.45 -12.59
CA GLU A 67 -7.19 7.32 -11.56
C GLU A 67 -5.79 7.79 -12.01
N LEU A 68 -5.02 6.90 -12.65
CA LEU A 68 -3.71 7.25 -13.18
C LEU A 68 -3.78 8.28 -14.30
N GLU A 69 -4.71 8.13 -15.24
CA GLU A 69 -4.97 9.09 -16.32
C GLU A 69 -5.34 10.48 -15.78
N GLN A 70 -6.05 10.54 -14.66
CA GLN A 70 -6.41 11.77 -13.97
C GLN A 70 -5.28 12.34 -13.10
N GLY A 71 -4.16 11.61 -12.96
CA GLY A 71 -3.01 12.02 -12.17
C GLY A 71 -3.14 11.74 -10.67
N HIS A 72 -4.14 10.98 -10.24
CA HIS A 72 -4.36 10.57 -8.85
C HIS A 72 -3.47 9.37 -8.50
N ILE A 73 -2.18 9.63 -8.31
CA ILE A 73 -1.13 8.61 -8.18
C ILE A 73 -1.38 7.69 -6.97
N LYS A 74 -1.77 8.26 -5.83
CA LYS A 74 -2.06 7.49 -4.61
C LYS A 74 -3.17 6.46 -4.84
N ASN A 75 -4.30 6.89 -5.36
CA ASN A 75 -5.44 6.01 -5.63
C ASN A 75 -5.06 4.93 -6.64
N ALA A 76 -4.36 5.31 -7.71
CA ALA A 76 -3.91 4.36 -8.73
C ALA A 76 -3.00 3.28 -8.14
N ALA A 77 -2.01 3.67 -7.33
CA ALA A 77 -1.09 2.72 -6.68
C ALA A 77 -1.84 1.69 -5.84
N ALA A 78 -2.73 2.14 -4.96
CA ALA A 78 -3.49 1.25 -4.09
C ALA A 78 -4.46 0.34 -4.86
N LEU A 79 -5.11 0.86 -5.90
CA LEU A 79 -6.03 0.09 -6.74
C LEU A 79 -5.30 -0.98 -7.56
N TYR A 80 -4.13 -0.67 -8.14
CA TYR A 80 -3.29 -1.66 -8.80
C TYR A 80 -2.83 -2.74 -7.82
N ARG A 81 -2.36 -2.36 -6.62
CA ARG A 81 -1.94 -3.31 -5.59
C ARG A 81 -3.09 -4.24 -5.17
N MET A 82 -4.29 -3.72 -5.00
CA MET A 82 -5.44 -4.52 -4.61
C MET A 82 -5.99 -5.36 -5.77
N SER A 83 -5.82 -4.93 -7.01
CA SER A 83 -6.39 -5.64 -8.17
C SER A 83 -5.82 -7.05 -8.34
N GLU A 84 -4.55 -7.26 -8.00
CA GLU A 84 -3.88 -8.56 -8.17
C GLU A 84 -4.27 -9.58 -7.10
N PHE A 85 -4.96 -9.19 -6.03
CA PHE A 85 -5.19 -10.02 -4.85
C PHE A 85 -5.85 -11.38 -5.11
N TYR A 86 -6.71 -11.47 -6.11
CA TYR A 86 -7.37 -12.72 -6.52
C TYR A 86 -6.83 -13.29 -7.83
N THR A 87 -5.68 -12.82 -8.32
CA THR A 87 -5.00 -13.43 -9.47
C THR A 87 -4.10 -14.58 -9.00
N ASP A 88 -3.85 -15.53 -9.89
CA ASP A 88 -2.87 -16.56 -9.61
C ASP A 88 -1.44 -15.95 -9.59
N TRP A 89 -0.55 -16.52 -8.80
CA TRP A 89 0.83 -16.02 -8.65
C TRP A 89 1.64 -16.10 -9.97
N GLU A 90 1.24 -16.95 -10.93
CA GLU A 90 1.82 -17.05 -12.27
C GLU A 90 1.15 -16.11 -13.28
N ASP A 91 0.10 -15.38 -12.92
CA ASP A 91 -0.61 -14.48 -13.83
C ASP A 91 0.24 -13.22 -14.08
N GLU A 92 0.71 -13.09 -15.33
CA GLU A 92 1.49 -11.92 -15.76
C GLU A 92 0.74 -10.59 -15.54
N ASN A 93 -0.59 -10.59 -15.64
CA ASN A 93 -1.39 -9.38 -15.41
C ASN A 93 -1.34 -8.98 -13.93
N GLY A 94 -1.47 -9.94 -13.01
CA GLY A 94 -1.31 -9.72 -11.58
C GLY A 94 0.08 -9.19 -11.24
N LEU A 95 1.13 -9.85 -11.74
CA LEU A 95 2.51 -9.42 -11.56
C LEU A 95 2.78 -8.01 -12.11
N ASN A 96 2.21 -7.66 -13.27
CA ASN A 96 2.36 -6.34 -13.86
C ASN A 96 1.61 -5.27 -13.05
N ALA A 97 0.42 -5.59 -12.53
CA ALA A 97 -0.33 -4.70 -11.65
C ALA A 97 0.46 -4.45 -10.33
N TRP A 98 1.01 -5.49 -9.72
CA TRP A 98 1.85 -5.37 -8.52
C TRP A 98 3.09 -4.50 -8.77
N LYS A 99 3.83 -4.73 -9.86
CA LYS A 99 4.99 -3.90 -10.23
C LYS A 99 4.60 -2.44 -10.44
N LYS A 100 3.47 -2.20 -11.12
CA LYS A 100 2.97 -0.85 -11.36
C LYS A 100 2.56 -0.15 -10.06
N ALA A 101 1.90 -0.86 -9.16
CA ALA A 101 1.55 -0.35 -7.84
C ALA A 101 2.78 0.12 -7.08
N ARG A 102 3.83 -0.71 -7.03
CA ARG A 102 5.09 -0.43 -6.34
C ARG A 102 5.85 0.77 -6.95
N GLU A 103 5.88 0.88 -8.28
CA GLU A 103 6.43 2.04 -8.98
C GLU A 103 5.72 3.34 -8.54
N LEU A 104 4.38 3.33 -8.58
CA LEU A 104 3.56 4.49 -8.23
C LEU A 104 3.64 4.85 -6.74
N PHE A 105 3.73 3.85 -5.87
CA PHE A 105 3.96 4.05 -4.44
C PHE A 105 5.25 4.83 -4.19
N PHE A 106 6.37 4.38 -4.72
CA PHE A 106 7.65 5.10 -4.57
C PHE A 106 7.64 6.47 -5.22
N GLN A 107 6.90 6.65 -6.31
CA GLN A 107 6.70 7.95 -6.94
C GLN A 107 5.91 8.90 -6.03
N TYR A 108 4.82 8.43 -5.43
CA TYR A 108 3.97 9.24 -4.55
C TYR A 108 4.69 9.66 -3.26
N TYR A 109 5.40 8.73 -2.65
CA TYR A 109 6.15 8.95 -1.40
C TYR A 109 7.64 9.31 -1.62
N ALA A 110 8.03 9.76 -2.82
CA ALA A 110 9.43 9.98 -3.18
C ALA A 110 10.19 10.89 -2.19
N ASP A 111 9.52 11.88 -1.62
CA ASP A 111 10.14 12.84 -0.72
C ASP A 111 10.54 12.21 0.64
N PHE A 112 9.90 11.11 1.05
CA PHE A 112 10.30 10.34 2.23
C PHE A 112 11.65 9.63 2.06
N PHE A 113 11.98 9.26 0.82
CA PHE A 113 13.18 8.48 0.47
C PHE A 113 14.34 9.36 -0.01
N SER A 114 14.17 10.69 -0.07
CA SER A 114 15.13 11.62 -0.65
C SER A 114 15.99 12.33 0.39
N GLY A 115 17.10 12.94 -0.07
CA GLY A 115 18.01 13.74 0.77
C GLY A 115 19.11 12.94 1.46
N GLU A 116 20.01 13.65 2.17
CA GLU A 116 21.13 13.04 2.88
C GLU A 116 20.68 12.23 4.10
N ARG A 117 19.60 12.65 4.75
CA ARG A 117 18.98 11.98 5.90
C ARG A 117 17.50 11.74 5.61
N PRO A 118 17.19 10.75 4.77
CA PRO A 118 15.81 10.47 4.40
C PRO A 118 15.00 10.02 5.62
N ILE A 119 13.71 10.37 5.61
CA ILE A 119 12.75 9.93 6.64
C ILE A 119 12.65 8.41 6.61
N VAL A 120 12.56 7.83 5.41
CA VAL A 120 12.48 6.38 5.19
C VAL A 120 13.65 5.92 4.32
N LYS A 121 14.30 4.82 4.72
CA LYS A 121 15.33 4.15 3.92
C LYS A 121 14.83 2.77 3.48
N LEU A 122 15.00 2.47 2.20
CA LEU A 122 14.90 1.10 1.73
C LEU A 122 16.23 0.39 2.02
N VAL A 123 16.18 -0.59 2.92
CA VAL A 123 17.33 -1.42 3.30
C VAL A 123 17.08 -2.82 2.75
N LYS A 124 18.14 -3.48 2.29
CA LYS A 124 18.12 -4.86 1.83
C LYS A 124 18.82 -5.74 2.85
N VAL A 125 18.12 -6.74 3.36
CA VAL A 125 18.63 -7.68 4.35
C VAL A 125 18.91 -9.02 3.66
N PRO A 126 20.16 -9.51 3.67
CA PRO A 126 20.50 -10.81 3.07
C PRO A 126 19.76 -11.95 3.81
N TYR A 127 19.15 -12.85 3.03
CA TYR A 127 18.50 -14.04 3.55
C TYR A 127 18.53 -15.18 2.51
N GLU A 128 19.14 -16.31 2.85
CA GLU A 128 19.15 -17.56 2.04
C GLU A 128 19.44 -17.35 0.53
N GLY A 129 20.39 -16.48 0.21
CA GLY A 129 20.78 -16.20 -1.18
C GLY A 129 19.93 -15.16 -1.92
N CYS A 130 18.96 -14.57 -1.26
CA CYS A 130 18.17 -13.43 -1.73
C CYS A 130 18.32 -12.19 -0.82
N GLU A 131 17.69 -11.09 -1.18
CA GLU A 131 17.63 -9.88 -0.36
C GLU A 131 16.17 -9.56 -0.05
N MET A 132 15.85 -9.46 1.24
CA MET A 132 14.54 -9.02 1.71
C MET A 132 14.48 -7.50 1.83
N PRO A 133 13.45 -6.83 1.29
CA PRO A 133 13.30 -5.40 1.42
C PRO A 133 12.79 -5.03 2.81
N VAL A 134 13.38 -3.97 3.37
CA VAL A 134 12.97 -3.40 4.66
C VAL A 134 12.84 -1.90 4.51
N LEU A 135 11.70 -1.33 4.86
CA LEU A 135 11.54 0.10 5.01
C LEU A 135 11.90 0.48 6.45
N LYS A 136 12.98 1.24 6.59
CA LYS A 136 13.39 1.79 7.88
C LYS A 136 12.92 3.23 8.00
N PHE A 137 11.99 3.50 8.91
CA PHE A 137 11.52 4.83 9.29
C PHE A 137 12.39 5.37 10.42
N ASN A 138 12.97 6.54 10.23
CA ASN A 138 13.90 7.16 11.17
C ASN A 138 13.19 8.28 11.96
N ALA A 139 13.00 8.10 13.26
CA ALA A 139 12.56 9.18 14.14
C ALA A 139 13.70 10.18 14.38
N GLU A 140 13.38 11.45 14.61
CA GLU A 140 14.39 12.48 14.92
C GLU A 140 15.10 12.22 16.26
N SER A 141 14.34 11.77 17.26
CA SER A 141 14.83 11.43 18.60
C SER A 141 14.15 10.16 19.08
N PRO A 142 14.66 8.98 18.66
CA PRO A 142 13.98 7.73 18.91
C PRO A 142 13.99 7.36 20.41
N LYS A 143 12.80 7.08 20.95
CA LYS A 143 12.62 6.55 22.32
C LYS A 143 12.52 5.03 22.37
N GLY A 144 12.52 4.38 21.21
CA GLY A 144 12.48 2.93 21.06
C GLY A 144 12.41 2.53 19.61
N THR A 145 12.49 1.22 19.37
CA THR A 145 12.41 0.61 18.02
C THR A 145 11.24 -0.37 17.96
N ILE A 146 10.49 -0.31 16.87
CA ILE A 146 9.42 -1.24 16.55
C ILE A 146 9.82 -2.01 15.30
N VAL A 147 9.68 -3.33 15.33
CA VAL A 147 9.82 -4.20 14.16
C VAL A 147 8.43 -4.70 13.79
N MET A 148 8.05 -4.51 12.53
CA MET A 148 6.70 -4.75 12.04
C MET A 148 6.75 -5.52 10.73
N HIS A 149 5.81 -6.44 10.56
CA HIS A 149 5.58 -7.13 9.30
C HIS A 149 4.08 -7.34 9.10
N GLY A 150 3.68 -7.52 7.86
CA GLY A 150 2.32 -7.88 7.51
C GLY A 150 2.04 -9.39 7.63
N GLY A 151 0.83 -9.78 7.23
CA GLY A 151 0.49 -11.17 6.99
C GLY A 151 1.10 -11.66 5.67
N PHE A 152 0.89 -12.93 5.37
CA PHE A 152 1.48 -13.59 4.19
C PHE A 152 0.99 -12.99 2.85
N ASP A 153 -0.19 -12.39 2.84
CA ASP A 153 -0.87 -11.79 1.68
C ASP A 153 -0.80 -10.25 1.63
N SER A 154 0.02 -9.64 2.50
CA SER A 154 0.17 -8.21 2.60
C SER A 154 1.55 -7.75 2.10
N SER A 155 1.68 -6.46 1.81
CA SER A 155 2.92 -5.81 1.44
C SER A 155 3.19 -4.61 2.31
N TYR A 156 4.41 -4.08 2.28
CA TYR A 156 4.78 -2.93 3.11
C TYR A 156 4.02 -1.65 2.72
N GLU A 157 3.51 -1.55 1.51
CA GLU A 157 2.67 -0.42 1.08
C GLU A 157 1.43 -0.26 1.96
N GLU A 158 0.89 -1.37 2.45
CA GLU A 158 -0.33 -1.37 3.27
C GLU A 158 -0.12 -0.81 4.67
N PHE A 159 1.11 -0.83 5.18
CA PHE A 159 1.45 -0.42 6.55
C PHE A 159 2.28 0.86 6.61
N PHE A 160 2.50 1.51 5.46
CA PHE A 160 3.35 2.70 5.40
C PHE A 160 2.83 3.81 6.31
N SER A 161 1.51 4.06 6.27
CA SER A 161 0.86 5.10 7.06
C SER A 161 0.97 4.84 8.57
N GLU A 162 0.80 3.59 8.99
CA GLU A 162 0.93 3.17 10.39
C GLU A 162 2.38 3.32 10.88
N CYS A 163 3.34 2.93 10.06
CA CYS A 163 4.75 3.08 10.39
C CYS A 163 5.15 4.56 10.52
N GLU A 164 4.69 5.40 9.60
CA GLU A 164 4.93 6.84 9.66
C GLU A 164 4.27 7.47 10.89
N TYR A 165 3.02 7.07 11.20
CA TYR A 165 2.34 7.50 12.42
C TYR A 165 3.12 7.16 13.69
N LEU A 166 3.75 5.97 13.75
CA LEU A 166 4.62 5.55 14.86
C LEU A 166 5.93 6.34 14.88
N ARG A 167 6.54 6.59 13.71
CA ARG A 167 7.74 7.41 13.58
C ARG A 167 7.51 8.83 14.12
N GLU A 168 6.41 9.48 13.74
CA GLU A 168 6.03 10.81 14.23
C GLU A 168 5.91 10.85 15.77
N ARG A 169 5.65 9.70 16.40
CA ARG A 169 5.56 9.55 17.85
C ARG A 169 6.87 9.15 18.52
N GLY A 170 7.97 9.22 17.79
CA GLY A 170 9.32 9.01 18.29
C GLY A 170 9.74 7.54 18.38
N TYR A 171 9.29 6.71 17.44
CA TYR A 171 9.80 5.34 17.30
C TYR A 171 10.55 5.20 15.96
N ASP A 172 11.72 4.58 16.00
CA ASP A 172 12.26 3.98 14.77
C ASP A 172 11.41 2.77 14.42
N VAL A 173 11.02 2.64 13.14
CA VAL A 173 10.22 1.49 12.70
C VAL A 173 10.92 0.77 11.57
N TYR A 174 11.00 -0.55 11.67
CA TYR A 174 11.48 -1.44 10.61
C TYR A 174 10.29 -2.25 10.10
N LEU A 175 9.84 -1.97 8.91
CA LEU A 175 8.77 -2.69 8.23
C LEU A 175 9.40 -3.56 7.14
N PHE A 176 9.29 -4.86 7.26
CA PHE A 176 9.91 -5.81 6.33
C PHE A 176 8.90 -6.73 5.66
N GLU A 177 9.27 -7.21 4.48
CA GLU A 177 8.59 -8.30 3.79
C GLU A 177 9.43 -9.57 3.94
N GLY A 178 8.75 -10.69 4.18
CA GLY A 178 9.35 -12.01 4.26
C GLY A 178 9.42 -12.71 2.90
N PRO A 179 10.04 -13.89 2.84
CA PRO A 179 10.04 -14.70 1.63
C PRO A 179 8.62 -15.05 1.19
N GLY A 180 8.29 -14.80 -0.07
CA GLY A 180 6.97 -15.08 -0.64
C GLY A 180 5.96 -13.93 -0.58
N GLN A 181 6.42 -12.75 -0.16
CA GLN A 181 5.62 -11.51 -0.17
C GLN A 181 5.99 -10.60 -1.33
#